data_4a44ac3ea7b7bf147828dc2618d39834
#
_entry.id   4a44ac3ea7b7bf147828dc2618d39834
#
_cell.length_a   1.000
_cell.length_b   1.000
_cell.length_c   1.000
_cell.angle_alpha   90.00
_cell.angle_beta   90.00
_cell.angle_gamma   90.00
#
_symmetry.space_group_name_H-M   'P 1'
#
loop_
_entity.id
_entity.type
_entity.pdbx_description
1 polymer ?
#
loop_
_entity_poly.entity_id
_entity_poly.type
_entity_poly.pdbx_seq_one_letter_code
_entity_poly.pdbx_strand_id
1 'polypeptide(L)'
;MSQKHLKEAFISDLNGTSLLEISVGLSLAPLCLLSRGLLLILYCQHYGKPLSSRTYSLLLDFLVLVSPLLFSCTVLSPIIFFIPIIIAAFCAGIFSKIYSQRKHEPRVAFRQIVKGFQKTSLDPEYIPAITIFRVYINVLTSISILAVDFPQYPRRYAKTETYGTGIMDFGVGAFIFGNALVCPEVRQKSYVTQPKFSGVAKQFSSIWPLIFLGIGRLLSVKSIDYHEHTSEYGVHWNFFFTLAFVRLAASLLLSIFPKNNSWIVAVNLAVLYQLILNTTSLKMFILHGSNGRDTRVGFLNANREGLLSLFGYLAIYMASVQVGLWLLKCRSSVRGWAEAVGLLLLTVLVLFLFLHVSQAYVEPVSRRLANLSYCIWVVAHCLTFFICFVVTDLALVFTKLLVKGSSVPCSWDVVQPPSTSKKHELEAVPVRREGKHMCLISAINKNQLLFFLL
;
A
#
# COMPACT_ATOMS: atom_id res chain seq x y z
N MET A 1 -23.39 6.61 -32.24
CA MET A 1 -22.58 5.81 -31.29
C MET A 1 -23.22 5.93 -29.91
N SER A 2 -23.43 4.81 -29.22
CA SER A 2 -23.94 4.87 -27.84
C SER A 2 -22.89 5.48 -26.91
N GLN A 3 -23.30 6.13 -25.81
CA GLN A 3 -22.35 6.66 -24.81
C GLN A 3 -21.40 5.58 -24.26
N LYS A 4 -21.86 4.32 -24.22
CA LYS A 4 -21.07 3.16 -23.83
C LYS A 4 -19.88 2.94 -24.78
N HIS A 5 -20.11 2.95 -26.08
CA HIS A 5 -19.02 2.80 -27.07
C HIS A 5 -17.97 3.94 -27.04
N LEU A 6 -18.44 5.17 -26.78
CA LEU A 6 -17.51 6.29 -26.60
C LEU A 6 -16.62 6.13 -25.37
N LYS A 7 -17.17 5.63 -24.26
CA LYS A 7 -16.41 5.34 -23.04
C LYS A 7 -15.46 4.16 -23.22
N GLU A 8 -15.90 3.10 -23.90
CA GLU A 8 -15.06 1.94 -24.22
C GLU A 8 -13.88 2.34 -25.12
N ALA A 9 -14.12 3.10 -26.17
CA ALA A 9 -13.07 3.62 -27.06
C ALA A 9 -12.09 4.55 -26.33
N PHE A 10 -12.58 5.30 -25.33
CA PHE A 10 -11.75 6.22 -24.55
C PHE A 10 -10.73 5.53 -23.64
N ILE A 11 -10.93 4.28 -23.28
CA ILE A 11 -10.09 3.51 -22.35
C ILE A 11 -9.49 2.24 -22.97
N SER A 12 -9.63 2.04 -24.29
CA SER A 12 -9.03 0.94 -25.04
C SER A 12 -7.60 1.30 -25.52
N ASP A 13 -6.81 0.28 -25.85
CA ASP A 13 -5.47 0.36 -26.45
C ASP A 13 -4.43 1.18 -25.65
N LEU A 14 -4.51 1.11 -24.31
CA LEU A 14 -3.64 1.87 -23.42
C LEU A 14 -2.35 1.10 -23.09
N ASN A 15 -1.21 1.77 -23.29
CA ASN A 15 0.14 1.22 -23.05
C ASN A 15 0.75 1.64 -21.70
N GLY A 16 0.03 2.45 -20.91
CA GLY A 16 0.50 2.92 -19.60
C GLY A 16 1.52 4.06 -19.66
N THR A 17 2.35 4.16 -18.62
CA THR A 17 3.38 5.19 -18.47
C THR A 17 4.71 4.60 -17.99
N SER A 18 5.73 5.44 -17.83
CA SER A 18 7.04 5.02 -17.35
C SER A 18 7.03 4.63 -15.86
N LEU A 19 7.89 3.67 -15.49
CA LEU A 19 8.11 3.29 -14.08
C LEU A 19 8.52 4.48 -13.21
N LEU A 20 9.29 5.42 -13.80
CA LEU A 20 9.72 6.62 -13.08
C LEU A 20 8.53 7.51 -12.72
N GLU A 21 7.61 7.75 -13.66
CA GLU A 21 6.43 8.57 -13.43
C GLU A 21 5.54 7.98 -12.32
N ILE A 22 5.38 6.65 -12.30
CA ILE A 22 4.65 5.95 -11.23
C ILE A 22 5.35 6.13 -9.90
N SER A 23 6.68 5.94 -9.85
CA SER A 23 7.47 6.10 -8.61
C SER A 23 7.38 7.52 -8.06
N VAL A 24 7.44 8.53 -8.94
CA VAL A 24 7.28 9.95 -8.57
C VAL A 24 5.86 10.21 -8.07
N GLY A 25 4.84 9.69 -8.74
CA GLY A 25 3.45 9.81 -8.28
C GLY A 25 3.22 9.19 -6.90
N LEU A 26 3.77 8.00 -6.64
CA LEU A 26 3.69 7.34 -5.34
C LEU A 26 4.45 8.11 -4.24
N SER A 27 5.54 8.82 -4.57
CA SER A 27 6.31 9.61 -3.60
C SER A 27 5.56 10.81 -3.02
N LEU A 28 4.48 11.25 -3.68
CA LEU A 28 3.65 12.35 -3.19
C LEU A 28 2.97 12.04 -1.85
N ALA A 29 2.47 10.82 -1.68
CA ALA A 29 1.75 10.46 -0.46
C ALA A 29 2.62 10.56 0.81
N PRO A 30 3.86 10.02 0.87
CA PRO A 30 4.77 10.24 2.00
C PRO A 30 5.13 11.70 2.22
N LEU A 31 5.32 12.49 1.15
CA LEU A 31 5.62 13.93 1.27
C LEU A 31 4.42 14.72 1.82
N CYS A 32 3.20 14.40 1.40
CA CYS A 32 1.98 14.97 1.95
C CYS A 32 1.84 14.63 3.45
N LEU A 33 2.15 13.39 3.83
CA LEU A 33 2.15 12.97 5.22
C LEU A 33 3.19 13.74 6.05
N LEU A 34 4.40 13.96 5.50
CA LEU A 34 5.44 14.75 6.13
C LEU A 34 4.99 16.20 6.34
N SER A 35 4.44 16.83 5.29
CA SER A 35 3.96 18.22 5.36
C SER A 35 2.87 18.40 6.41
N ARG A 36 1.89 17.48 6.47
CA ARG A 36 0.86 17.45 7.50
C ARG A 36 1.45 17.35 8.91
N GLY A 37 2.39 16.41 9.11
CA GLY A 37 3.02 16.22 10.41
C GLY A 37 3.80 17.43 10.87
N LEU A 38 4.57 18.06 9.96
CA LEU A 38 5.33 19.28 10.25
C LEU A 38 4.40 20.47 10.56
N LEU A 39 3.28 20.62 9.84
CA LEU A 39 2.29 21.66 10.13
C LEU A 39 1.68 21.50 11.53
N LEU A 40 1.34 20.25 11.93
CA LEU A 40 0.81 19.99 13.27
C LEU A 40 1.83 20.27 14.37
N ILE A 41 3.12 19.96 14.14
CA ILE A 41 4.20 20.25 15.08
C ILE A 41 4.42 21.76 15.18
N LEU A 42 4.44 22.48 14.05
CA LEU A 42 4.56 23.94 14.02
C LEU A 42 3.40 24.62 14.74
N TYR A 43 2.17 24.14 14.53
CA TYR A 43 0.98 24.61 15.24
C TYR A 43 1.12 24.42 16.76
N CYS A 44 1.56 23.24 17.20
CA CYS A 44 1.80 22.94 18.61
C CYS A 44 2.88 23.86 19.21
N GLN A 45 3.96 24.12 18.46
CA GLN A 45 5.04 25.02 18.87
C GLN A 45 4.54 26.47 19.06
N HIS A 46 3.63 26.93 18.18
CA HIS A 46 3.12 28.30 18.24
C HIS A 46 2.07 28.49 19.34
N TYR A 47 1.14 27.54 19.50
CA TYR A 47 0.00 27.67 20.42
C TYR A 47 0.20 26.94 21.76
N GLY A 48 1.27 26.18 21.93
CA GLY A 48 1.54 25.38 23.12
C GLY A 48 0.59 24.18 23.34
N LYS A 49 -0.36 23.96 22.43
CA LYS A 49 -1.38 22.89 22.54
C LYS A 49 -1.55 22.19 21.18
N PRO A 50 -1.80 20.87 21.16
CA PRO A 50 -2.12 20.17 19.93
C PRO A 50 -3.47 20.64 19.36
N LEU A 51 -3.66 20.48 18.05
CA LEU A 51 -4.92 20.79 17.37
C LEU A 51 -6.03 19.84 17.86
N SER A 52 -6.96 20.33 18.67
CA SER A 52 -8.01 19.52 19.32
C SER A 52 -9.33 19.48 18.52
N SER A 53 -9.58 20.47 17.67
CA SER A 53 -10.82 20.56 16.89
C SER A 53 -10.86 19.46 15.81
N ARG A 54 -11.89 18.63 15.86
CA ARG A 54 -12.11 17.56 14.88
C ARG A 54 -12.30 18.11 13.47
N THR A 55 -13.10 19.16 13.31
CA THR A 55 -13.40 19.76 11.99
C THR A 55 -12.16 20.32 11.34
N TYR A 56 -11.36 21.12 12.07
CA TYR A 56 -10.12 21.66 11.52
C TYR A 56 -9.08 20.58 11.24
N SER A 57 -9.00 19.51 12.05
CA SER A 57 -8.11 18.39 11.78
C SER A 57 -8.51 17.64 10.51
N LEU A 58 -9.80 17.37 10.30
CA LEU A 58 -10.29 16.72 9.09
C LEU A 58 -10.10 17.58 7.84
N LEU A 59 -10.35 18.90 7.96
CA LEU A 59 -10.13 19.85 6.87
C LEU A 59 -8.64 19.90 6.47
N LEU A 60 -7.75 20.01 7.46
CA LEU A 60 -6.31 19.97 7.24
C LEU A 60 -5.88 18.66 6.56
N ASP A 61 -6.39 17.52 7.06
CA ASP A 61 -6.10 16.21 6.51
C ASP A 61 -6.57 16.11 5.05
N PHE A 62 -7.78 16.57 4.73
CA PHE A 62 -8.28 16.56 3.37
C PHE A 62 -7.43 17.46 2.44
N LEU A 63 -7.15 18.69 2.86
CA LEU A 63 -6.38 19.64 2.04
C LEU A 63 -4.93 19.23 1.83
N VAL A 64 -4.30 18.58 2.82
CA VAL A 64 -2.87 18.26 2.74
C VAL A 64 -2.62 16.82 2.29
N LEU A 65 -3.49 15.86 2.63
CA LEU A 65 -3.28 14.44 2.29
C LEU A 65 -4.01 14.01 1.02
N VAL A 66 -5.23 14.49 0.78
CA VAL A 66 -6.07 14.00 -0.32
C VAL A 66 -6.00 14.92 -1.55
N SER A 67 -6.15 16.23 -1.34
CA SER A 67 -6.23 17.19 -2.46
C SER A 67 -4.98 17.18 -3.36
N PRO A 68 -3.73 17.12 -2.85
CA PRO A 68 -2.55 17.08 -3.73
C PRO A 68 -2.50 15.80 -4.57
N LEU A 69 -2.95 14.67 -4.02
CA LEU A 69 -3.02 13.40 -4.76
C LEU A 69 -4.10 13.46 -5.84
N LEU A 70 -5.27 14.01 -5.52
CA LEU A 70 -6.35 14.17 -6.49
C LEU A 70 -5.90 15.04 -7.66
N PHE A 71 -5.30 16.20 -7.38
CA PHE A 71 -4.84 17.11 -8.43
C PHE A 71 -3.67 16.54 -9.23
N SER A 72 -2.74 15.83 -8.59
CA SER A 72 -1.61 15.18 -9.28
C SER A 72 -2.04 14.05 -10.21
N CYS A 73 -3.10 13.32 -9.84
CA CYS A 73 -3.68 12.27 -10.68
C CYS A 73 -4.61 12.83 -11.78
N THR A 74 -4.90 14.12 -11.80
CA THR A 74 -5.82 14.74 -12.75
C THR A 74 -5.15 15.94 -13.45
N VAL A 75 -5.52 17.16 -13.05
CA VAL A 75 -5.15 18.42 -13.73
C VAL A 75 -3.65 18.69 -13.72
N LEU A 76 -2.95 18.35 -12.63
CA LEU A 76 -1.51 18.63 -12.47
C LEU A 76 -0.61 17.49 -12.98
N SER A 77 -1.18 16.46 -13.61
CA SER A 77 -0.41 15.32 -14.14
C SER A 77 0.69 15.69 -15.15
N PRO A 78 0.57 16.77 -15.98
CA PRO A 78 1.66 17.17 -16.86
C PRO A 78 2.92 17.64 -16.13
N ILE A 79 2.76 18.16 -14.92
CA ILE A 79 3.85 18.68 -14.09
C ILE A 79 4.18 17.79 -12.90
N ILE A 80 3.81 16.50 -12.96
CA ILE A 80 3.97 15.53 -11.86
C ILE A 80 5.40 15.48 -11.29
N PHE A 81 6.41 15.68 -12.11
CA PHE A 81 7.81 15.64 -11.70
C PHE A 81 8.21 16.84 -10.81
N PHE A 82 7.53 17.98 -10.94
CA PHE A 82 7.82 19.18 -10.14
C PHE A 82 7.07 19.20 -8.80
N ILE A 83 5.92 18.56 -8.72
CA ILE A 83 5.07 18.58 -7.51
C ILE A 83 5.81 18.05 -6.26
N PRO A 84 6.50 16.89 -6.29
CA PRO A 84 7.25 16.42 -5.13
C PRO A 84 8.34 17.38 -4.70
N ILE A 85 9.01 18.04 -5.66
CA ILE A 85 10.06 19.04 -5.39
C ILE A 85 9.48 20.23 -4.63
N ILE A 86 8.32 20.74 -5.09
CA ILE A 86 7.62 21.86 -4.43
C ILE A 86 7.21 21.47 -3.01
N ILE A 87 6.60 20.29 -2.81
CA ILE A 87 6.19 19.84 -1.49
C ILE A 87 7.41 19.60 -0.58
N ALA A 88 8.50 19.05 -1.12
CA ALA A 88 9.74 18.84 -0.37
C ALA A 88 10.35 20.18 0.07
N ALA A 89 10.41 21.18 -0.82
CA ALA A 89 10.86 22.54 -0.48
C ALA A 89 9.98 23.18 0.59
N PHE A 90 8.66 23.02 0.50
CA PHE A 90 7.72 23.47 1.52
C PHE A 90 7.98 22.79 2.88
N CYS A 91 8.18 21.47 2.91
CA CYS A 91 8.54 20.72 4.11
C CYS A 91 9.86 21.21 4.71
N ALA A 92 10.88 21.46 3.87
CA ALA A 92 12.17 21.99 4.32
C ALA A 92 12.03 23.40 4.93
N GLY A 93 11.21 24.25 4.35
CA GLY A 93 10.89 25.59 4.89
C GLY A 93 10.23 25.53 6.26
N ILE A 94 9.20 24.66 6.43
CA ILE A 94 8.53 24.48 7.72
C ILE A 94 9.52 23.92 8.75
N PHE A 95 10.29 22.89 8.38
CA PHE A 95 11.31 22.31 9.27
C PHE A 95 12.34 23.36 9.71
N SER A 96 12.85 24.18 8.78
CA SER A 96 13.77 25.28 9.08
C SER A 96 13.18 26.27 10.07
N LYS A 97 11.88 26.62 9.90
CA LYS A 97 11.15 27.50 10.83
C LYS A 97 11.06 26.87 12.22
N ILE A 98 10.65 25.61 12.33
CA ILE A 98 10.59 24.85 13.59
C ILE A 98 11.96 24.87 14.27
N TYR A 99 13.01 24.56 13.51
CA TYR A 99 14.38 24.53 14.02
C TYR A 99 14.88 25.90 14.49
N SER A 100 14.58 26.97 13.74
CA SER A 100 15.00 28.34 14.06
C SER A 100 14.32 28.88 15.32
N GLN A 101 13.02 28.61 15.52
CA GLN A 101 12.25 29.04 16.68
C GLN A 101 12.71 28.36 17.99
N ARG A 102 13.50 27.29 17.91
CA ARG A 102 14.13 26.60 19.04
C ARG A 102 15.24 27.38 19.74
N LYS A 103 15.69 28.52 19.21
CA LYS A 103 16.81 29.31 19.73
C LYS A 103 16.68 29.80 21.17
N HIS A 104 15.52 29.68 21.79
CA HIS A 104 15.26 30.06 23.18
C HIS A 104 15.59 28.97 24.23
N GLU A 105 15.90 27.72 23.82
CA GLU A 105 16.39 26.67 24.72
C GLU A 105 17.94 26.59 24.66
N PRO A 106 18.62 26.10 25.77
CA PRO A 106 20.07 26.01 25.77
C PRO A 106 20.57 25.23 24.54
N ARG A 107 21.59 25.80 23.86
CA ARG A 107 22.14 25.32 22.59
C ARG A 107 22.74 23.92 22.73
N VAL A 108 21.89 22.91 22.71
CA VAL A 108 22.37 21.53 22.57
C VAL A 108 22.93 21.37 21.15
N ALA A 109 24.18 20.95 21.04
CA ALA A 109 24.82 20.74 19.74
C ALA A 109 24.00 19.74 18.90
N PHE A 110 23.79 20.02 17.60
CA PHE A 110 23.04 19.15 16.69
C PHE A 110 23.46 17.68 16.78
N ARG A 111 24.78 17.44 16.93
CA ARG A 111 25.33 16.09 17.11
C ARG A 111 24.80 15.36 18.34
N GLN A 112 24.50 16.07 19.43
CA GLN A 112 23.90 15.48 20.63
C GLN A 112 22.44 15.11 20.43
N ILE A 113 21.71 15.92 19.66
CA ILE A 113 20.32 15.63 19.30
C ILE A 113 20.24 14.38 18.43
N VAL A 114 21.11 14.28 17.41
CA VAL A 114 21.19 13.10 16.55
C VAL A 114 21.55 11.85 17.36
N LYS A 115 22.48 11.95 18.31
CA LYS A 115 22.81 10.84 19.21
C LYS A 115 21.62 10.45 20.12
N GLY A 116 20.89 11.43 20.62
CA GLY A 116 19.66 11.22 21.39
C GLY A 116 18.58 10.55 20.56
N PHE A 117 18.37 11.01 19.31
CA PHE A 117 17.43 10.43 18.37
C PHE A 117 17.71 8.96 18.06
N GLN A 118 18.98 8.60 17.82
CA GLN A 118 19.35 7.20 17.55
C GLN A 118 19.05 6.26 18.73
N LYS A 119 19.07 6.79 19.96
CA LYS A 119 18.77 6.04 21.20
C LYS A 119 17.29 6.06 21.57
N THR A 120 16.47 6.84 20.85
CA THR A 120 15.05 6.97 21.16
C THR A 120 14.36 5.62 21.02
N SER A 121 13.57 5.26 22.04
CA SER A 121 12.74 4.07 22.03
C SER A 121 11.40 4.38 21.36
N LEU A 122 10.99 3.49 20.46
CA LEU A 122 9.72 3.53 19.73
C LEU A 122 8.84 2.38 20.20
N ASP A 123 7.54 2.53 20.05
CA ASP A 123 6.58 1.47 20.34
C ASP A 123 6.79 0.28 19.38
N PRO A 124 7.21 -0.90 19.87
CA PRO A 124 7.48 -2.05 19.01
C PRO A 124 6.21 -2.76 18.51
N GLU A 125 5.05 -2.52 19.14
CA GLU A 125 3.80 -3.20 18.81
C GLU A 125 3.04 -2.48 17.69
N TYR A 126 3.28 -1.20 17.48
CA TYR A 126 2.61 -0.37 16.51
C TYR A 126 3.58 0.14 15.44
N ILE A 127 3.35 -0.24 14.19
CA ILE A 127 4.11 0.24 13.04
C ILE A 127 3.19 1.14 12.21
N PRO A 128 3.26 2.48 12.36
CA PRO A 128 2.38 3.41 11.67
C PRO A 128 2.42 3.25 10.15
N ALA A 129 3.60 3.02 9.59
CA ALA A 129 3.82 2.87 8.15
C ALA A 129 2.94 1.78 7.52
N ILE A 130 2.64 0.67 8.23
CA ILE A 130 1.74 -0.38 7.70
C ILE A 130 0.31 0.14 7.57
N THR A 131 -0.18 0.84 8.59
CA THR A 131 -1.52 1.43 8.57
C THR A 131 -1.65 2.48 7.49
N ILE A 132 -0.67 3.38 7.43
CA ILE A 132 -0.61 4.48 6.47
C ILE A 132 -0.55 3.94 5.03
N PHE A 133 0.32 2.97 4.75
CA PHE A 133 0.44 2.30 3.46
C PHE A 133 -0.92 1.77 2.97
N ARG A 134 -1.65 1.04 3.82
CA ARG A 134 -2.96 0.48 3.48
C ARG A 134 -4.01 1.55 3.23
N VAL A 135 -4.02 2.62 4.03
CA VAL A 135 -4.94 3.75 3.85
C VAL A 135 -4.67 4.46 2.54
N TYR A 136 -3.41 4.74 2.22
CA TYR A 136 -3.09 5.45 0.98
C TYR A 136 -3.35 4.63 -0.28
N ILE A 137 -3.18 3.30 -0.25
CA ILE A 137 -3.62 2.43 -1.35
C ILE A 137 -5.13 2.56 -1.56
N ASN A 138 -5.94 2.56 -0.49
CA ASN A 138 -7.38 2.78 -0.60
C ASN A 138 -7.70 4.16 -1.21
N VAL A 139 -7.07 5.23 -0.73
CA VAL A 139 -7.30 6.60 -1.22
C VAL A 139 -6.94 6.72 -2.70
N LEU A 140 -5.74 6.28 -3.10
CA LEU A 140 -5.28 6.33 -4.49
C LEU A 140 -6.17 5.51 -5.42
N THR A 141 -6.60 4.33 -4.98
CA THR A 141 -7.50 3.48 -5.77
C THR A 141 -8.87 4.11 -5.92
N SER A 142 -9.44 4.68 -4.85
CA SER A 142 -10.74 5.37 -4.92
C SER A 142 -10.66 6.59 -5.84
N ILE A 143 -9.60 7.40 -5.76
CA ILE A 143 -9.36 8.52 -6.68
C ILE A 143 -9.31 8.02 -8.13
N SER A 144 -8.54 6.96 -8.40
CA SER A 144 -8.36 6.45 -9.76
C SER A 144 -9.64 5.83 -10.34
N ILE A 145 -10.40 5.08 -9.53
CA ILE A 145 -11.67 4.47 -9.95
C ILE A 145 -12.70 5.55 -10.30
N LEU A 146 -12.82 6.59 -9.47
CA LEU A 146 -13.78 7.67 -9.72
C LEU A 146 -13.33 8.58 -10.88
N ALA A 147 -12.03 8.88 -10.94
CA ALA A 147 -11.52 9.85 -11.91
C ALA A 147 -11.40 9.28 -13.33
N VAL A 148 -11.27 7.96 -13.50
CA VAL A 148 -11.07 7.33 -14.83
C VAL A 148 -12.22 7.57 -15.80
N ASP A 149 -13.43 7.80 -15.28
CA ASP A 149 -14.62 8.10 -16.09
C ASP A 149 -14.65 9.55 -16.62
N PHE A 150 -13.71 10.39 -16.17
CA PHE A 150 -13.64 11.79 -16.56
C PHE A 150 -12.45 12.07 -17.50
N PRO A 151 -12.61 13.00 -18.47
CA PRO A 151 -11.55 13.36 -19.42
C PRO A 151 -10.27 13.92 -18.76
N GLN A 152 -10.40 14.50 -17.56
CA GLN A 152 -9.29 15.08 -16.79
C GLN A 152 -8.31 14.04 -16.27
N TYR A 153 -8.71 12.77 -16.22
CA TYR A 153 -7.82 11.70 -15.81
C TYR A 153 -6.94 11.27 -16.98
N PRO A 154 -5.60 11.31 -16.83
CA PRO A 154 -4.69 10.96 -17.92
C PRO A 154 -4.83 9.51 -18.33
N ARG A 155 -5.03 9.25 -19.61
CA ARG A 155 -5.18 7.88 -20.14
C ARG A 155 -4.00 6.97 -19.80
N ARG A 156 -2.77 7.52 -19.77
CA ARG A 156 -1.57 6.78 -19.39
C ARG A 156 -1.58 6.23 -17.94
N TYR A 157 -2.46 6.70 -17.07
CA TYR A 157 -2.63 6.19 -15.70
C TYR A 157 -3.69 5.10 -15.59
N ALA A 158 -4.55 4.99 -16.59
CA ALA A 158 -5.57 3.96 -16.64
C ALA A 158 -4.95 2.56 -16.83
N LYS A 159 -5.78 1.54 -16.83
CA LYS A 159 -5.38 0.14 -16.97
C LYS A 159 -4.81 -0.11 -18.35
N THR A 160 -3.68 -0.80 -18.41
CA THR A 160 -3.06 -1.21 -19.68
C THR A 160 -3.81 -2.40 -20.28
N GLU A 161 -3.89 -2.45 -21.61
CA GLU A 161 -4.62 -3.52 -22.31
C GLU A 161 -3.92 -4.86 -22.20
N THR A 162 -2.63 -4.91 -22.54
CA THR A 162 -1.84 -6.17 -22.53
C THR A 162 -0.54 -6.00 -21.76
N TYR A 163 0.31 -5.08 -22.19
CA TYR A 163 1.63 -4.79 -21.62
C TYR A 163 1.74 -3.32 -21.25
N GLY A 164 2.55 -3.05 -20.26
CA GLY A 164 2.82 -1.72 -19.76
C GLY A 164 2.58 -1.56 -18.28
N THR A 165 2.72 -0.33 -17.81
CA THR A 165 2.59 0.01 -16.40
C THR A 165 1.69 1.24 -16.23
N GLY A 166 0.59 1.08 -15.51
CA GLY A 166 -0.35 2.14 -15.15
C GLY A 166 -0.53 2.24 -13.64
N ILE A 167 -0.94 3.40 -13.14
CA ILE A 167 -1.26 3.55 -11.70
C ILE A 167 -2.38 2.59 -11.30
N MET A 168 -3.38 2.39 -12.17
CA MET A 168 -4.48 1.47 -11.90
C MET A 168 -4.04 0.00 -11.95
N ASP A 169 -3.02 -0.35 -12.73
CA ASP A 169 -2.46 -1.71 -12.77
C ASP A 169 -1.73 -2.06 -11.48
N PHE A 170 -1.09 -1.07 -10.84
CA PHE A 170 -0.43 -1.22 -9.55
C PHE A 170 -1.43 -1.54 -8.43
N GLY A 171 -2.63 -0.94 -8.47
CA GLY A 171 -3.61 -0.97 -7.39
C GLY A 171 -3.94 -2.38 -6.91
N VAL A 172 -4.27 -3.31 -7.81
CA VAL A 172 -4.67 -4.70 -7.46
C VAL A 172 -3.56 -5.43 -6.71
N GLY A 173 -2.34 -5.40 -7.25
CA GLY A 173 -1.19 -6.03 -6.61
C GLY A 173 -0.87 -5.41 -5.26
N ALA A 174 -0.95 -4.09 -5.14
CA ALA A 174 -0.70 -3.37 -3.90
C ALA A 174 -1.76 -3.68 -2.81
N PHE A 175 -3.03 -3.86 -3.18
CA PHE A 175 -4.07 -4.35 -2.27
C PHE A 175 -3.77 -5.76 -1.74
N ILE A 176 -3.38 -6.66 -2.62
CA ILE A 176 -3.00 -8.03 -2.25
C ILE A 176 -1.80 -8.01 -1.32
N PHE A 177 -0.77 -7.22 -1.66
CA PHE A 177 0.41 -7.02 -0.83
C PHE A 177 0.04 -6.46 0.55
N GLY A 178 -0.76 -5.39 0.63
CA GLY A 178 -1.19 -4.75 1.87
C GLY A 178 -2.04 -5.66 2.76
N ASN A 179 -2.86 -6.54 2.19
CA ASN A 179 -3.63 -7.54 2.94
C ASN A 179 -2.73 -8.63 3.52
N ALA A 180 -1.77 -9.10 2.75
CA ALA A 180 -0.84 -10.16 3.18
C ALA A 180 0.12 -9.68 4.28
N LEU A 181 0.56 -8.41 4.27
CA LEU A 181 1.39 -7.82 5.34
C LEU A 181 0.83 -8.00 6.74
N VAL A 182 -0.49 -8.07 6.87
CA VAL A 182 -1.20 -8.09 8.16
C VAL A 182 -2.10 -9.30 8.29
N CYS A 183 -1.89 -10.33 7.50
CA CYS A 183 -2.68 -11.55 7.58
C CYS A 183 -2.54 -12.23 8.96
N PRO A 184 -3.51 -13.05 9.38
CA PRO A 184 -3.49 -13.71 10.67
C PRO A 184 -2.21 -14.50 10.93
N GLU A 185 -1.67 -15.16 9.92
CA GLU A 185 -0.46 -15.97 9.99
C GLU A 185 0.80 -15.14 10.29
N VAL A 186 0.82 -13.88 9.85
CA VAL A 186 1.89 -12.92 10.13
C VAL A 186 1.73 -12.32 11.52
N ARG A 187 0.49 -11.98 11.94
CA ARG A 187 0.20 -11.33 13.23
C ARG A 187 0.23 -12.29 14.41
N GLN A 188 0.05 -13.60 14.20
CA GLN A 188 -0.02 -14.56 15.28
C GLN A 188 1.32 -14.66 16.03
N LYS A 189 1.39 -13.98 17.16
CA LYS A 189 2.28 -14.31 18.24
C LYS A 189 1.83 -15.70 18.77
N SER A 190 2.54 -16.76 18.32
CA SER A 190 2.53 -18.08 18.96
C SER A 190 1.16 -18.61 19.44
N TYR A 191 0.26 -19.00 18.54
CA TYR A 191 -0.70 -20.03 18.87
C TYR A 191 -0.01 -21.40 18.75
N VAL A 192 0.76 -21.73 19.77
CA VAL A 192 1.08 -23.11 20.07
C VAL A 192 -0.25 -23.83 20.27
N THR A 193 -0.50 -24.90 19.50
CA THR A 193 -1.57 -25.89 19.74
C THR A 193 -2.99 -25.64 19.20
N GLN A 194 -3.16 -25.09 17.99
CA GLN A 194 -4.41 -25.42 17.29
C GLN A 194 -4.13 -26.33 16.09
N PRO A 195 -4.95 -27.36 15.83
CA PRO A 195 -4.76 -28.25 14.70
C PRO A 195 -4.78 -27.44 13.40
N LYS A 196 -3.84 -27.71 12.48
CA LYS A 196 -3.63 -26.98 11.22
C LYS A 196 -4.92 -26.78 10.40
N PHE A 197 -5.85 -27.74 10.46
CA PHE A 197 -7.13 -27.69 9.77
C PHE A 197 -8.16 -26.70 10.36
N SER A 198 -8.13 -26.41 11.66
CA SER A 198 -9.06 -25.45 12.24
C SER A 198 -8.76 -24.01 11.79
N GLY A 199 -7.49 -23.73 11.46
CA GLY A 199 -7.07 -22.44 10.88
C GLY A 199 -7.66 -22.21 9.50
N VAL A 200 -7.67 -23.25 8.65
CA VAL A 200 -8.26 -23.19 7.30
C VAL A 200 -9.78 -22.99 7.37
N ALA A 201 -10.49 -23.72 8.24
CA ALA A 201 -11.93 -23.56 8.42
C ALA A 201 -12.31 -22.13 8.88
N LYS A 202 -11.52 -21.54 9.79
CA LYS A 202 -11.68 -20.14 10.23
C LYS A 202 -11.43 -19.14 9.09
N GLN A 203 -10.49 -19.44 8.21
CA GLN A 203 -10.24 -18.66 7.01
C GLN A 203 -11.42 -18.70 6.04
N PHE A 204 -12.04 -19.85 5.83
CA PHE A 204 -13.27 -19.96 5.03
C PHE A 204 -14.35 -19.01 5.56
N SER A 205 -14.58 -18.98 6.87
CA SER A 205 -15.52 -18.04 7.50
C SER A 205 -15.15 -16.58 7.23
N SER A 206 -13.87 -16.24 7.11
CA SER A 206 -13.42 -14.87 6.86
C SER A 206 -13.53 -14.42 5.39
N ILE A 207 -13.73 -15.33 4.45
CA ILE A 207 -13.81 -15.08 3.00
C ILE A 207 -15.23 -14.77 2.54
N TRP A 208 -16.25 -15.26 3.26
CA TRP A 208 -17.65 -15.05 2.90
C TRP A 208 -18.04 -13.59 2.61
N PRO A 209 -17.60 -12.58 3.38
CA PRO A 209 -17.90 -11.21 3.07
C PRO A 209 -17.39 -10.77 1.70
N LEU A 210 -16.20 -11.24 1.30
CA LEU A 210 -15.62 -10.94 -0.02
C LEU A 210 -16.40 -11.62 -1.15
N ILE A 211 -16.81 -12.86 -0.95
CA ILE A 211 -17.65 -13.58 -1.94
C ILE A 211 -19.01 -12.87 -2.09
N PHE A 212 -19.64 -12.50 -0.97
CA PHE A 212 -20.91 -11.78 -0.99
C PHE A 212 -20.79 -10.42 -1.71
N LEU A 213 -19.74 -9.67 -1.45
CA LEU A 213 -19.45 -8.41 -2.15
C LEU A 213 -19.17 -8.64 -3.64
N GLY A 214 -18.47 -9.75 -3.97
CA GLY A 214 -18.22 -10.13 -5.36
C GLY A 214 -19.51 -10.40 -6.14
N ILE A 215 -20.42 -11.12 -5.52
CA ILE A 215 -21.76 -11.41 -6.10
C ILE A 215 -22.55 -10.09 -6.20
N GLY A 216 -22.59 -9.28 -5.14
CA GLY A 216 -23.28 -7.99 -5.12
C GLY A 216 -22.80 -7.06 -6.24
N ARG A 217 -21.47 -6.94 -6.42
CA ARG A 217 -20.90 -6.16 -7.52
C ARG A 217 -21.30 -6.72 -8.90
N LEU A 218 -21.24 -8.04 -9.09
CA LEU A 218 -21.62 -8.67 -10.34
C LEU A 218 -23.08 -8.36 -10.71
N LEU A 219 -23.98 -8.46 -9.74
CA LEU A 219 -25.40 -8.14 -9.94
C LEU A 219 -25.61 -6.66 -10.23
N SER A 220 -24.95 -5.77 -9.49
CA SER A 220 -25.08 -4.32 -9.69
C SER A 220 -24.59 -3.87 -11.06
N VAL A 221 -23.41 -4.33 -11.49
CA VAL A 221 -22.85 -3.96 -12.79
C VAL A 221 -23.71 -4.45 -13.94
N LYS A 222 -24.27 -5.66 -13.85
CA LYS A 222 -25.19 -6.19 -14.87
C LYS A 222 -26.53 -5.49 -14.88
N SER A 223 -27.04 -5.04 -13.73
CA SER A 223 -28.32 -4.35 -13.64
C SER A 223 -28.31 -2.94 -14.23
N ILE A 224 -27.13 -2.27 -14.21
CA ILE A 224 -26.95 -0.87 -14.65
C ILE A 224 -26.40 -0.81 -16.10
N ASP A 225 -26.09 -1.97 -16.71
CA ASP A 225 -25.42 -2.07 -18.02
C ASP A 225 -24.12 -1.22 -18.08
N TYR A 226 -23.37 -1.19 -16.95
CA TYR A 226 -22.09 -0.51 -16.87
C TYR A 226 -21.09 -1.22 -17.79
N HIS A 227 -20.23 -0.45 -18.46
CA HIS A 227 -19.21 -1.03 -19.34
C HIS A 227 -18.17 -1.79 -18.51
N GLU A 228 -18.00 -3.07 -18.81
CA GLU A 228 -17.00 -3.93 -18.17
C GLU A 228 -15.75 -4.04 -19.04
N HIS A 229 -14.59 -3.84 -18.43
CA HIS A 229 -13.32 -4.24 -19.05
C HIS A 229 -13.15 -5.74 -18.92
N THR A 230 -13.65 -6.50 -19.90
CA THR A 230 -13.54 -7.96 -19.89
C THR A 230 -12.10 -8.45 -19.93
N SER A 231 -11.16 -7.65 -20.44
CA SER A 231 -9.73 -7.93 -20.44
C SER A 231 -9.08 -7.87 -19.04
N GLU A 232 -9.79 -7.32 -18.03
CA GLU A 232 -9.26 -7.22 -16.67
C GLU A 232 -9.44 -8.51 -15.85
N TYR A 233 -10.67 -9.00 -15.79
CA TYR A 233 -11.03 -10.19 -14.98
C TYR A 233 -11.87 -11.20 -15.75
N GLY A 234 -12.44 -10.82 -16.88
CA GLY A 234 -13.44 -11.58 -17.60
C GLY A 234 -14.86 -11.08 -17.39
N VAL A 235 -15.87 -11.89 -17.79
CA VAL A 235 -17.29 -11.51 -17.83
C VAL A 235 -18.00 -11.63 -16.47
N HIS A 236 -17.61 -12.62 -15.66
CA HIS A 236 -18.27 -12.93 -14.37
C HIS A 236 -17.35 -12.84 -13.17
N TRP A 237 -16.07 -12.53 -13.40
CA TRP A 237 -15.07 -12.41 -12.36
C TRP A 237 -14.89 -10.97 -11.94
N ASN A 238 -14.37 -10.75 -10.71
CA ASN A 238 -14.08 -9.40 -10.23
C ASN A 238 -12.98 -9.41 -9.15
N PHE A 239 -12.58 -8.23 -8.73
CA PHE A 239 -11.54 -8.02 -7.73
C PHE A 239 -11.82 -8.73 -6.38
N PHE A 240 -13.07 -8.76 -5.91
CA PHE A 240 -13.42 -9.38 -4.64
C PHE A 240 -13.25 -10.90 -4.70
N PHE A 241 -13.62 -11.53 -5.81
CA PHE A 241 -13.34 -12.96 -6.03
C PHE A 241 -11.84 -13.21 -6.08
N THR A 242 -11.07 -12.38 -6.77
CA THR A 242 -9.60 -12.50 -6.79
C THR A 242 -9.02 -12.46 -5.38
N LEU A 243 -9.41 -11.49 -4.54
CA LEU A 243 -8.96 -11.41 -3.14
C LEU A 243 -9.37 -12.64 -2.32
N ALA A 244 -10.61 -13.11 -2.48
CA ALA A 244 -11.13 -14.27 -1.75
C ALA A 244 -10.32 -15.53 -2.08
N PHE A 245 -10.14 -15.82 -3.38
CA PHE A 245 -9.43 -17.01 -3.83
C PHE A 245 -7.93 -16.98 -3.57
N VAL A 246 -7.26 -15.82 -3.76
CA VAL A 246 -5.85 -15.66 -3.41
C VAL A 246 -5.64 -15.87 -1.91
N ARG A 247 -6.49 -15.32 -1.05
CA ARG A 247 -6.40 -15.49 0.39
C ARG A 247 -6.61 -16.96 0.81
N LEU A 248 -7.58 -17.63 0.19
CA LEU A 248 -7.83 -19.05 0.43
C LEU A 248 -6.63 -19.91 0.02
N ALA A 249 -6.14 -19.74 -1.21
CA ALA A 249 -5.00 -20.49 -1.72
C ALA A 249 -3.73 -20.23 -0.90
N ALA A 250 -3.49 -18.98 -0.49
CA ALA A 250 -2.37 -18.63 0.36
C ALA A 250 -2.46 -19.30 1.74
N SER A 251 -3.65 -19.35 2.35
CA SER A 251 -3.85 -20.06 3.62
C SER A 251 -3.58 -21.56 3.50
N LEU A 252 -4.00 -22.18 2.39
CA LEU A 252 -3.67 -23.59 2.10
C LEU A 252 -2.16 -23.79 1.95
N LEU A 253 -1.48 -22.94 1.18
CA LEU A 253 -0.01 -23.04 1.04
C LEU A 253 0.71 -22.85 2.37
N LEU A 254 0.29 -21.88 3.19
CA LEU A 254 0.86 -21.63 4.52
C LEU A 254 0.55 -22.74 5.54
N SER A 255 -0.45 -23.58 5.28
CA SER A 255 -0.69 -24.78 6.08
C SER A 255 0.26 -25.93 5.72
N ILE A 256 0.71 -26.00 4.46
CA ILE A 256 1.62 -27.02 3.93
C ILE A 256 3.08 -26.60 4.16
N PHE A 257 3.43 -25.38 3.77
CA PHE A 257 4.79 -24.86 3.82
C PHE A 257 5.03 -24.01 5.07
N PRO A 258 6.23 -24.05 5.66
CA PRO A 258 6.59 -23.18 6.78
C PRO A 258 6.49 -21.72 6.38
N LYS A 259 5.83 -20.89 7.19
CA LYS A 259 5.64 -19.46 6.92
C LYS A 259 6.94 -18.69 6.72
N ASN A 260 8.02 -19.11 7.39
CA ASN A 260 9.36 -18.49 7.26
C ASN A 260 9.99 -18.68 5.88
N ASN A 261 9.51 -19.66 5.10
CA ASN A 261 10.00 -19.97 3.76
C ASN A 261 9.03 -19.44 2.67
N SER A 262 8.09 -18.56 3.02
CA SER A 262 7.10 -18.03 2.07
C SER A 262 7.72 -17.31 0.88
N TRP A 263 8.91 -16.72 1.02
CA TRP A 263 9.66 -16.14 -0.09
C TRP A 263 10.07 -17.17 -1.14
N ILE A 264 10.45 -18.41 -0.72
CA ILE A 264 10.80 -19.50 -1.64
C ILE A 264 9.55 -19.91 -2.44
N VAL A 265 8.41 -20.03 -1.75
CA VAL A 265 7.13 -20.35 -2.40
C VAL A 265 6.75 -19.25 -3.40
N ALA A 266 6.93 -17.97 -3.04
CA ALA A 266 6.65 -16.84 -3.92
C ALA A 266 7.49 -16.89 -5.22
N VAL A 267 8.80 -17.12 -5.08
CA VAL A 267 9.72 -17.18 -6.23
C VAL A 267 9.37 -18.38 -7.12
N ASN A 268 9.18 -19.56 -6.51
CA ASN A 268 8.82 -20.77 -7.29
C ASN A 268 7.49 -20.58 -8.04
N LEU A 269 6.46 -20.03 -7.40
CA LEU A 269 5.18 -19.77 -8.05
C LEU A 269 5.34 -18.80 -9.23
N ALA A 270 6.06 -17.70 -9.05
CA ALA A 270 6.24 -16.71 -10.10
C ALA A 270 7.05 -17.27 -11.27
N VAL A 271 8.14 -17.99 -11.00
CA VAL A 271 9.00 -18.58 -12.04
C VAL A 271 8.30 -19.73 -12.76
N LEU A 272 7.67 -20.67 -12.05
CA LEU A 272 6.94 -21.78 -12.66
C LEU A 272 5.78 -21.28 -13.52
N TYR A 273 5.03 -20.29 -13.02
CA TYR A 273 3.94 -19.70 -13.80
C TYR A 273 4.46 -19.01 -15.08
N GLN A 274 5.57 -18.28 -15.00
CA GLN A 274 6.20 -17.70 -16.19
C GLN A 274 6.70 -18.74 -17.17
N LEU A 275 7.30 -19.84 -16.69
CA LEU A 275 7.72 -20.96 -17.55
C LEU A 275 6.53 -21.59 -18.27
N ILE A 276 5.41 -21.79 -17.58
CA ILE A 276 4.17 -22.33 -18.18
C ILE A 276 3.65 -21.34 -19.25
N LEU A 277 3.64 -20.03 -18.97
CA LEU A 277 3.23 -19.02 -19.95
C LEU A 277 4.09 -19.04 -21.22
N ASN A 278 5.40 -19.31 -21.10
CA ASN A 278 6.33 -19.30 -22.22
C ASN A 278 6.39 -20.62 -22.98
N THR A 279 6.20 -21.76 -22.30
CA THR A 279 6.36 -23.09 -22.91
C THR A 279 5.06 -23.69 -23.43
N THR A 280 3.91 -23.14 -22.99
CA THR A 280 2.60 -23.66 -23.39
C THR A 280 1.78 -22.62 -24.15
N SER A 281 0.66 -23.05 -24.74
CA SER A 281 -0.31 -22.14 -25.37
C SER A 281 -1.14 -21.31 -24.40
N LEU A 282 -0.84 -21.39 -23.07
CA LEU A 282 -1.61 -20.71 -22.03
C LEU A 282 -1.66 -19.19 -22.22
N LYS A 283 -0.54 -18.59 -22.59
CA LYS A 283 -0.46 -17.16 -22.89
C LYS A 283 -1.42 -16.75 -24.03
N MET A 284 -1.41 -17.52 -25.14
CA MET A 284 -2.32 -17.28 -26.26
C MET A 284 -3.78 -17.48 -25.86
N PHE A 285 -4.04 -18.48 -25.02
CA PHE A 285 -5.38 -18.69 -24.46
C PHE A 285 -5.85 -17.51 -23.62
N ILE A 286 -5.02 -16.94 -22.75
CA ILE A 286 -5.38 -15.76 -21.93
C ILE A 286 -5.67 -14.54 -22.81
N LEU A 287 -4.84 -14.30 -23.82
CA LEU A 287 -4.94 -13.11 -24.65
C LEU A 287 -6.05 -13.21 -25.70
N HIS A 288 -6.23 -14.36 -26.34
CA HIS A 288 -7.09 -14.50 -27.53
C HIS A 288 -8.20 -15.57 -27.39
N GLY A 289 -8.25 -16.27 -26.26
CA GLY A 289 -9.23 -17.34 -26.01
C GLY A 289 -8.97 -18.64 -26.75
N SER A 290 -9.85 -19.61 -26.56
CA SER A 290 -9.69 -20.96 -27.13
C SER A 290 -9.68 -21.01 -28.67
N ASN A 291 -10.37 -20.08 -29.32
CA ASN A 291 -10.53 -20.05 -30.77
C ASN A 291 -9.67 -18.99 -31.47
N GLY A 292 -8.79 -18.28 -30.74
CA GLY A 292 -7.99 -17.18 -31.29
C GLY A 292 -8.78 -15.94 -31.75
N ARG A 293 -10.10 -15.92 -31.54
CA ARG A 293 -11.03 -14.84 -31.94
C ARG A 293 -11.65 -14.10 -30.76
N ASP A 294 -11.02 -14.18 -29.58
CA ASP A 294 -11.49 -13.58 -28.31
C ASP A 294 -12.94 -13.95 -27.93
N THR A 295 -13.37 -15.16 -28.30
CA THR A 295 -14.70 -15.66 -27.91
C THR A 295 -14.74 -15.90 -26.41
N ARG A 296 -15.91 -15.64 -25.79
CA ARG A 296 -16.15 -15.72 -24.33
C ARG A 296 -17.11 -16.83 -23.95
N VAL A 297 -17.15 -17.91 -24.73
CA VAL A 297 -18.09 -19.06 -24.51
C VAL A 297 -17.52 -20.00 -23.45
N GLY A 298 -18.33 -20.34 -22.45
CA GLY A 298 -17.97 -21.22 -21.34
C GLY A 298 -17.29 -20.46 -20.18
N PHE A 299 -17.46 -21.00 -18.97
CA PHE A 299 -17.02 -20.32 -17.72
C PHE A 299 -15.52 -20.01 -17.69
N LEU A 300 -14.68 -20.99 -18.05
CA LEU A 300 -13.22 -20.83 -18.06
C LEU A 300 -12.77 -19.80 -19.09
N ASN A 301 -13.30 -19.89 -20.31
CA ASN A 301 -12.93 -18.97 -21.38
C ASN A 301 -13.46 -17.54 -21.14
N ALA A 302 -14.63 -17.42 -20.53
CA ALA A 302 -15.21 -16.12 -20.18
C ALA A 302 -14.44 -15.40 -19.07
N ASN A 303 -13.76 -16.12 -18.16
CA ASN A 303 -13.08 -15.57 -16.99
C ASN A 303 -11.59 -15.91 -16.95
N ARG A 304 -11.00 -16.21 -18.10
CA ARG A 304 -9.61 -16.72 -18.21
C ARG A 304 -8.57 -15.77 -17.61
N GLU A 305 -8.76 -14.45 -17.78
CA GLU A 305 -7.85 -13.44 -17.23
C GLU A 305 -7.90 -13.46 -15.69
N GLY A 306 -9.09 -13.45 -15.10
CA GLY A 306 -9.27 -13.46 -13.66
C GLY A 306 -8.79 -14.73 -12.97
N LEU A 307 -9.05 -15.89 -13.59
CA LEU A 307 -8.68 -17.20 -13.04
C LEU A 307 -7.18 -17.46 -13.11
N LEU A 308 -6.56 -17.16 -14.25
CA LEU A 308 -5.15 -17.50 -14.46
C LEU A 308 -4.20 -16.48 -13.82
N SER A 309 -4.59 -15.22 -13.70
CA SER A 309 -3.82 -14.23 -12.94
C SER A 309 -3.70 -14.51 -11.43
N LEU A 310 -4.56 -15.39 -10.89
CA LEU A 310 -4.47 -15.83 -9.48
C LEU A 310 -3.09 -16.36 -9.10
N PHE A 311 -2.39 -17.04 -9.99
CA PHE A 311 -1.05 -17.58 -9.72
C PHE A 311 -0.03 -16.46 -9.47
N GLY A 312 0.00 -15.41 -10.29
CA GLY A 312 0.85 -14.25 -10.07
C GLY A 312 0.47 -13.48 -8.80
N TYR A 313 -0.82 -13.26 -8.57
CA TYR A 313 -1.29 -12.61 -7.34
C TYR A 313 -0.97 -13.43 -6.09
N LEU A 314 -1.01 -14.74 -6.16
CA LEU A 314 -0.61 -15.63 -5.06
C LEU A 314 0.90 -15.52 -4.77
N ALA A 315 1.73 -15.38 -5.80
CA ALA A 315 3.16 -15.12 -5.63
C ALA A 315 3.42 -13.78 -4.91
N ILE A 316 2.71 -12.70 -5.30
CA ILE A 316 2.77 -11.40 -4.61
C ILE A 316 2.34 -11.53 -3.14
N TYR A 317 1.27 -12.28 -2.86
CA TYR A 317 0.78 -12.52 -1.51
C TYR A 317 1.85 -13.22 -0.65
N MET A 318 2.45 -14.31 -1.16
CA MET A 318 3.47 -15.08 -0.43
C MET A 318 4.75 -14.25 -0.19
N ALA A 319 5.17 -13.41 -1.14
CA ALA A 319 6.27 -12.46 -0.97
C ALA A 319 5.95 -11.46 0.15
N SER A 320 4.73 -10.93 0.17
CA SER A 320 4.29 -9.99 1.19
C SER A 320 4.20 -10.60 2.59
N VAL A 321 3.80 -11.87 2.72
CA VAL A 321 3.84 -12.61 3.99
C VAL A 321 5.25 -12.61 4.56
N GLN A 322 6.27 -12.89 3.73
CA GLN A 322 7.67 -12.84 4.17
C GLN A 322 8.09 -11.46 4.66
N VAL A 323 7.72 -10.43 3.90
CA VAL A 323 7.97 -9.04 4.29
C VAL A 323 7.27 -8.72 5.62
N GLY A 324 6.02 -9.10 5.78
CA GLY A 324 5.25 -8.91 7.01
C GLY A 324 5.90 -9.58 8.23
N LEU A 325 6.30 -10.84 8.10
CA LEU A 325 7.00 -11.58 9.16
C LEU A 325 8.31 -10.90 9.56
N TRP A 326 9.03 -10.33 8.59
CA TRP A 326 10.27 -9.61 8.85
C TRP A 326 10.02 -8.24 9.48
N LEU A 327 9.00 -7.50 9.04
CA LEU A 327 8.65 -6.18 9.58
C LEU A 327 8.13 -6.26 11.02
N LEU A 328 7.34 -7.28 11.34
CA LEU A 328 6.76 -7.45 12.69
C LEU A 328 7.75 -8.04 13.71
N LYS A 329 9.02 -8.26 13.34
CA LYS A 329 10.06 -8.48 14.34
C LYS A 329 10.16 -7.25 15.24
N CYS A 330 10.11 -7.47 16.57
CA CYS A 330 10.15 -6.39 17.55
C CYS A 330 11.41 -5.53 17.39
N ARG A 331 11.25 -4.29 16.94
CA ARG A 331 12.29 -3.27 16.87
C ARG A 331 11.83 -2.08 17.69
N SER A 332 12.51 -1.81 18.77
CA SER A 332 12.18 -0.75 19.72
C SER A 332 13.02 0.51 19.55
N SER A 333 14.02 0.54 18.68
CA SER A 333 14.94 1.67 18.55
C SER A 333 14.94 2.27 17.14
N VAL A 334 15.14 3.59 17.07
CA VAL A 334 15.34 4.30 15.81
C VAL A 334 16.49 3.71 15.00
N ARG A 335 17.59 3.34 15.66
CA ARG A 335 18.75 2.71 15.00
C ARG A 335 18.35 1.39 14.34
N GLY A 336 17.60 0.53 15.03
CA GLY A 336 17.15 -0.74 14.47
C GLY A 336 16.20 -0.56 13.26
N TRP A 337 15.42 0.51 13.24
CA TRP A 337 14.61 0.86 12.08
C TRP A 337 15.46 1.46 10.94
N ALA A 338 16.47 2.25 11.22
CA ALA A 338 17.40 2.75 10.20
C ALA A 338 18.16 1.60 9.50
N GLU A 339 18.65 0.62 10.27
CA GLU A 339 19.27 -0.60 9.74
C GLU A 339 18.28 -1.41 8.90
N ALA A 340 17.02 -1.50 9.34
CA ALA A 340 15.95 -2.16 8.58
C ALA A 340 15.65 -1.45 7.25
N VAL A 341 15.59 -0.12 7.25
CA VAL A 341 15.42 0.69 6.01
C VAL A 341 16.59 0.44 5.06
N GLY A 342 17.83 0.40 5.56
CA GLY A 342 19.02 0.09 4.74
C GLY A 342 18.91 -1.27 4.04
N LEU A 343 18.49 -2.32 4.77
CA LEU A 343 18.30 -3.65 4.19
C LEU A 343 17.14 -3.68 3.17
N LEU A 344 16.03 -3.00 3.47
CA LEU A 344 14.91 -2.88 2.52
C LEU A 344 15.32 -2.14 1.25
N LEU A 345 16.10 -1.07 1.34
CA LEU A 345 16.63 -0.35 0.18
C LEU A 345 17.49 -1.26 -0.69
N LEU A 346 18.40 -2.04 -0.08
CA LEU A 346 19.16 -3.03 -0.83
C LEU A 346 18.27 -4.06 -1.52
N THR A 347 17.26 -4.56 -0.84
CA THR A 347 16.28 -5.49 -1.43
C THR A 347 15.55 -4.85 -2.62
N VAL A 348 15.13 -3.60 -2.50
CA VAL A 348 14.47 -2.85 -3.59
C VAL A 348 15.40 -2.68 -4.79
N LEU A 349 16.67 -2.32 -4.57
CA LEU A 349 17.65 -2.20 -5.65
C LEU A 349 17.83 -3.52 -6.40
N VAL A 350 17.92 -4.62 -5.68
CA VAL A 350 18.02 -5.96 -6.27
C VAL A 350 16.76 -6.31 -7.08
N LEU A 351 15.58 -6.01 -6.53
CA LEU A 351 14.30 -6.26 -7.25
C LEU A 351 14.18 -5.40 -8.52
N PHE A 352 14.59 -4.13 -8.50
CA PHE A 352 14.58 -3.30 -9.71
C PHE A 352 15.59 -3.80 -10.77
N LEU A 353 16.75 -4.32 -10.35
CA LEU A 353 17.69 -4.98 -11.25
C LEU A 353 17.05 -6.22 -11.89
N PHE A 354 16.43 -7.09 -11.08
CA PHE A 354 15.71 -8.25 -11.62
C PHE A 354 14.53 -7.84 -12.51
N LEU A 355 13.82 -6.78 -12.19
CA LEU A 355 12.76 -6.24 -13.03
C LEU A 355 13.30 -5.82 -14.40
N HIS A 356 14.42 -5.09 -14.40
CA HIS A 356 15.06 -4.66 -15.65
C HIS A 356 15.47 -5.85 -16.52
N VAL A 357 16.14 -6.83 -15.92
CA VAL A 357 16.53 -8.08 -16.61
C VAL A 357 15.29 -8.85 -17.11
N SER A 358 14.27 -8.99 -16.28
CA SER A 358 13.05 -9.71 -16.65
C SER A 358 12.31 -9.03 -17.81
N GLN A 359 12.23 -7.69 -17.82
CA GLN A 359 11.61 -6.96 -18.93
C GLN A 359 12.40 -7.05 -20.23
N ALA A 360 13.74 -7.11 -20.15
CA ALA A 360 14.61 -7.17 -21.33
C ALA A 360 14.68 -8.58 -21.95
N TYR A 361 14.69 -9.63 -21.13
CA TYR A 361 15.00 -10.98 -21.60
C TYR A 361 13.87 -12.00 -21.46
N VAL A 362 12.85 -11.72 -20.63
CA VAL A 362 11.73 -12.63 -20.44
C VAL A 362 10.45 -12.08 -21.04
N GLU A 363 9.88 -11.02 -20.45
CA GLU A 363 8.63 -10.43 -20.92
C GLU A 363 8.38 -9.07 -20.24
N PRO A 364 7.84 -8.07 -20.97
CA PRO A 364 7.41 -6.80 -20.38
C PRO A 364 6.34 -7.00 -19.30
N VAL A 365 6.17 -6.01 -18.42
CA VAL A 365 5.15 -6.05 -17.37
C VAL A 365 3.76 -6.18 -17.96
N SER A 366 2.98 -7.15 -17.48
CA SER A 366 1.60 -7.37 -17.88
C SER A 366 0.73 -7.71 -16.66
N ARG A 367 -0.19 -6.80 -16.31
CA ARG A 367 -1.20 -7.05 -15.28
C ARG A 367 -2.18 -8.14 -15.73
N ARG A 368 -2.59 -8.13 -17.01
CA ARG A 368 -3.54 -9.09 -17.58
C ARG A 368 -3.07 -10.54 -17.43
N LEU A 369 -1.78 -10.77 -17.62
CA LEU A 369 -1.13 -12.05 -17.40
C LEU A 369 -0.73 -12.30 -15.96
N ALA A 370 -0.58 -11.24 -15.15
CA ALA A 370 0.06 -11.26 -13.84
C ALA A 370 1.42 -11.99 -13.88
N ASN A 371 2.24 -11.69 -14.90
CA ASN A 371 3.49 -12.36 -15.22
C ASN A 371 4.61 -12.07 -14.20
N LEU A 372 5.78 -12.71 -14.35
CA LEU A 372 6.92 -12.54 -13.45
C LEU A 372 7.34 -11.07 -13.30
N SER A 373 7.45 -10.34 -14.42
CA SER A 373 7.80 -8.93 -14.41
C SER A 373 6.79 -8.09 -13.63
N TYR A 374 5.50 -8.40 -13.73
CA TYR A 374 4.45 -7.74 -12.95
C TYR A 374 4.59 -8.02 -11.45
N CYS A 375 4.85 -9.26 -11.06
CA CYS A 375 5.03 -9.63 -9.66
C CYS A 375 6.22 -8.90 -9.03
N ILE A 376 7.37 -8.86 -9.73
CA ILE A 376 8.57 -8.15 -9.27
C ILE A 376 8.30 -6.65 -9.18
N TRP A 377 7.66 -6.06 -10.20
CA TRP A 377 7.31 -4.66 -10.25
C TRP A 377 6.45 -4.22 -9.06
N VAL A 378 5.36 -4.95 -8.79
CA VAL A 378 4.45 -4.65 -7.67
C VAL A 378 5.19 -4.74 -6.34
N VAL A 379 5.94 -5.82 -6.08
CA VAL A 379 6.65 -6.00 -4.81
C VAL A 379 7.70 -4.90 -4.61
N ALA A 380 8.49 -4.57 -5.65
CA ALA A 380 9.50 -3.52 -5.58
C ALA A 380 8.90 -2.16 -5.26
N HIS A 381 7.81 -1.76 -5.93
CA HIS A 381 7.14 -0.48 -5.69
C HIS A 381 6.42 -0.44 -4.33
N CYS A 382 5.79 -1.53 -3.90
CA CYS A 382 5.20 -1.62 -2.56
C CYS A 382 6.25 -1.44 -1.46
N LEU A 383 7.42 -2.05 -1.60
CA LEU A 383 8.53 -1.88 -0.65
C LEU A 383 9.07 -0.45 -0.68
N THR A 384 9.27 0.13 -1.86
CA THR A 384 9.69 1.53 -2.01
C THR A 384 8.72 2.48 -1.31
N PHE A 385 7.43 2.32 -1.56
CA PHE A 385 6.38 3.12 -0.96
C PHE A 385 6.35 2.98 0.57
N PHE A 386 6.51 1.74 1.06
CA PHE A 386 6.61 1.46 2.49
C PHE A 386 7.84 2.12 3.13
N ILE A 387 9.02 2.02 2.51
CA ILE A 387 10.26 2.67 2.98
C ILE A 387 10.06 4.18 3.10
N CYS A 388 9.45 4.82 2.10
CA CYS A 388 9.18 6.25 2.13
C CYS A 388 8.31 6.64 3.34
N PHE A 389 7.30 5.84 3.72
CA PHE A 389 6.50 6.09 4.91
C PHE A 389 7.29 5.90 6.20
N VAL A 390 8.15 4.88 6.29
CA VAL A 390 9.01 4.69 7.47
C VAL A 390 9.96 5.86 7.64
N VAL A 391 10.61 6.30 6.57
CA VAL A 391 11.53 7.46 6.59
C VAL A 391 10.79 8.74 6.98
N THR A 392 9.61 8.97 6.43
CA THR A 392 8.74 10.09 6.80
C THR A 392 8.42 10.09 8.29
N ASP A 393 8.06 8.93 8.82
CA ASP A 393 7.68 8.82 10.24
C ASP A 393 8.89 8.99 11.17
N LEU A 394 10.07 8.48 10.79
CA LEU A 394 11.32 8.76 11.49
C LEU A 394 11.68 10.25 11.48
N ALA A 395 11.47 10.95 10.36
CA ALA A 395 11.66 12.40 10.29
C ALA A 395 10.70 13.17 11.20
N LEU A 396 9.44 12.72 11.30
CA LEU A 396 8.47 13.28 12.23
C LEU A 396 8.85 13.01 13.69
N VAL A 397 9.34 11.82 14.02
CA VAL A 397 9.86 11.50 15.37
C VAL A 397 11.03 12.42 15.72
N PHE A 398 11.98 12.62 14.78
CA PHE A 398 13.08 13.56 14.97
C PHE A 398 12.55 14.98 15.25
N THR A 399 11.60 15.44 14.48
CA THR A 399 11.02 16.80 14.65
C THR A 399 10.25 16.94 15.96
N LYS A 400 9.55 15.88 16.42
CA LYS A 400 8.88 15.85 17.74
C LYS A 400 9.86 16.01 18.91
N LEU A 401 11.08 15.48 18.77
CA LEU A 401 12.11 15.68 19.81
C LEU A 401 12.60 17.14 19.90
N LEU A 402 12.41 17.94 18.84
CA LEU A 402 12.75 19.36 18.85
C LEU A 402 11.67 20.22 19.55
N VAL A 403 10.41 19.72 19.61
CA VAL A 403 9.27 20.44 20.16
C VAL A 403 8.59 19.59 21.23
N LYS A 404 8.86 19.89 22.51
CA LYS A 404 8.28 19.17 23.65
C LYS A 404 6.75 19.24 23.64
N GLY A 405 6.11 18.11 23.91
CA GLY A 405 4.64 18.03 23.98
C GLY A 405 3.92 17.99 22.62
N SER A 406 4.65 18.00 21.50
CA SER A 406 4.03 17.84 20.19
C SER A 406 3.53 16.41 19.99
N SER A 407 2.31 16.30 19.44
CA SER A 407 1.69 15.01 19.09
C SER A 407 1.23 15.05 17.64
N VAL A 408 1.56 13.99 16.89
CA VAL A 408 1.11 13.80 15.51
C VAL A 408 0.31 12.51 15.46
N PRO A 409 -1.00 12.57 15.16
CA PRO A 409 -1.83 11.36 15.04
C PRO A 409 -1.32 10.43 13.96
N CYS A 410 -1.37 9.11 14.22
CA CYS A 410 -0.92 8.05 13.31
C CYS A 410 0.59 8.05 13.02
N SER A 411 1.41 8.62 13.89
CA SER A 411 2.87 8.54 13.88
C SER A 411 3.37 7.83 15.14
N TRP A 412 4.60 7.31 15.16
CA TRP A 412 5.18 6.73 16.37
C TRP A 412 5.17 7.71 17.54
N ASP A 413 4.77 7.22 18.70
CA ASP A 413 4.95 7.93 19.96
C ASP A 413 6.36 7.64 20.49
N VAL A 414 6.99 8.65 21.09
CA VAL A 414 8.28 8.53 21.78
C VAL A 414 8.03 7.98 23.18
N VAL A 415 8.55 6.80 23.47
CA VAL A 415 8.49 6.22 24.81
C VAL A 415 9.53 6.93 25.67
N GLN A 416 9.07 7.75 26.62
CA GLN A 416 9.96 8.32 27.63
C GLN A 416 10.41 7.22 28.59
N PRO A 417 11.73 7.12 28.93
CA PRO A 417 12.14 6.23 29.99
C PRO A 417 11.45 6.61 31.30
N PRO A 418 11.03 5.64 32.12
CA PRO A 418 10.40 5.93 33.39
C PRO A 418 11.32 6.83 34.23
N SER A 419 10.78 7.98 34.65
CA SER A 419 11.51 8.88 35.56
C SER A 419 11.80 8.13 36.84
N THR A 420 13.07 8.12 37.26
CA THR A 420 13.63 7.39 38.42
C THR A 420 13.15 7.93 39.80
N SER A 421 12.08 8.69 39.85
CA SER A 421 11.49 9.18 41.08
C SER A 421 10.01 8.82 41.16
N LYS A 422 9.71 7.57 41.49
CA LYS A 422 8.56 7.10 42.31
C LYS A 422 8.57 5.57 42.35
N LYS A 423 9.37 5.02 43.23
CA LYS A 423 9.07 3.72 43.85
C LYS A 423 7.84 3.94 44.75
N HIS A 424 6.73 3.45 44.37
CA HIS A 424 5.46 3.17 45.01
C HIS A 424 4.33 3.62 44.09
N GLU A 425 3.89 2.65 43.29
CA GLU A 425 2.50 2.32 43.06
C GLU A 425 2.45 1.17 42.08
N LEU A 426 2.21 0.00 42.62
CA LEU A 426 1.78 -1.18 41.88
C LEU A 426 0.45 -0.87 41.20
N GLU A 427 0.29 -1.45 40.03
CA GLU A 427 -0.83 -1.44 39.09
C GLU A 427 -0.67 -0.44 37.96
N ALA A 428 0.19 -0.84 37.00
CA ALA A 428 0.11 -0.29 35.64
C ALA A 428 -1.18 -0.78 34.98
N VAL A 429 -2.25 -0.04 35.20
CA VAL A 429 -3.46 -0.12 34.37
C VAL A 429 -2.97 0.16 32.94
N PRO A 430 -3.22 -0.74 31.96
CA PRO A 430 -2.89 -0.46 30.57
C PRO A 430 -3.68 0.80 30.19
N VAL A 431 -2.98 1.90 29.98
CA VAL A 431 -3.57 3.15 29.47
C VAL A 431 -4.16 2.81 28.12
N ARG A 432 -5.44 2.50 28.13
CA ARG A 432 -6.27 2.28 26.96
C ARG A 432 -6.17 3.51 26.08
N ARG A 433 -5.50 3.39 24.94
CA ARG A 433 -5.30 4.47 23.94
C ARG A 433 -6.61 4.90 23.24
N GLU A 434 -7.75 4.67 23.86
CA GLU A 434 -9.07 5.11 23.37
C GLU A 434 -9.26 6.58 23.72
N GLY A 435 -9.01 7.46 22.76
CA GLY A 435 -9.30 8.89 22.90
C GLY A 435 -8.35 9.83 22.16
N LYS A 436 -7.24 9.36 21.61
CA LYS A 436 -6.33 10.22 20.85
C LYS A 436 -6.87 10.50 19.46
N HIS A 437 -7.34 11.73 19.30
CA HIS A 437 -7.62 12.50 18.09
C HIS A 437 -7.96 11.69 16.83
N MET A 438 -9.25 11.64 16.51
CA MET A 438 -9.70 11.09 15.24
C MET A 438 -9.13 11.93 14.11
N CYS A 439 -8.28 11.33 13.28
CA CYS A 439 -7.77 11.89 12.04
C CYS A 439 -8.35 11.09 10.85
N LEU A 440 -8.28 11.67 9.66
CA LEU A 440 -8.79 11.03 8.43
C LEU A 440 -8.18 9.64 8.21
N ILE A 441 -6.87 9.49 8.42
CA ILE A 441 -6.17 8.19 8.29
C ILE A 441 -6.78 7.15 9.24
N SER A 442 -7.02 7.51 10.51
CA SER A 442 -7.61 6.60 11.49
C SER A 442 -9.06 6.24 11.13
N ALA A 443 -9.84 7.20 10.63
CA ALA A 443 -11.22 6.98 10.21
C ALA A 443 -11.29 6.01 9.01
N ILE A 444 -10.48 6.22 7.98
CA ILE A 444 -10.39 5.33 6.83
C ILE A 444 -9.88 3.94 7.26
N ASN A 445 -8.86 3.87 8.12
CA ASN A 445 -8.33 2.57 8.57
C ASN A 445 -9.36 1.74 9.33
N LYS A 446 -10.22 2.37 10.13
CA LYS A 446 -11.30 1.68 10.86
C LYS A 446 -12.40 1.18 9.92
N ASN A 447 -12.64 1.89 8.82
CA ASN A 447 -13.75 1.65 7.89
C ASN A 447 -13.28 1.35 6.47
N GLN A 448 -12.14 0.65 6.31
CA GLN A 448 -11.51 0.43 5.00
C GLN A 448 -12.45 -0.17 3.96
N LEU A 449 -13.25 -1.16 4.36
CA LEU A 449 -14.19 -1.81 3.46
C LEU A 449 -15.30 -0.85 3.01
N LEU A 450 -15.88 -0.10 3.96
CA LEU A 450 -16.92 0.88 3.66
C LEU A 450 -16.37 1.98 2.74
N PHE A 451 -15.16 2.49 3.04
CA PHE A 451 -14.51 3.52 2.21
C PHE A 451 -14.24 3.05 0.78
N PHE A 452 -13.93 1.75 0.59
CA PHE A 452 -13.70 1.17 -0.73
C PHE A 452 -15.01 0.92 -1.50
N LEU A 453 -16.14 0.73 -0.82
CA LEU A 453 -17.44 0.45 -1.42
C LEU A 453 -18.21 1.73 -1.81
N LEU A 454 -17.93 2.84 -1.13
CA LEU A 454 -18.50 4.16 -1.42
C LEU A 454 -17.79 4.82 -2.58
#